data_c209b0ac8985a0e80d6745e23d815aaa
#
_entry.id   c209b0ac8985a0e80d6745e23d815aaa
#
_cell.length_a   1.000
_cell.length_b   1.000
_cell.length_c   1.000
_cell.angle_alpha   90.00
_cell.angle_beta   90.00
_cell.angle_gamma   90.00
#
_symmetry.space_group_name_H-M   'P 1'
#
loop_
_entity.id
_entity.type
_entity.pdbx_description
1 polymer ?
#
loop_
_entity_poly.entity_id
_entity_poly.type
_entity_poly.pdbx_seq_one_letter_code
_entity_poly.pdbx_strand_id
1 'polypeptide(L)'
;MLDMKYEGADLRSKRRPKSVIDRVWNFFASVKVGLWLIALIIVGSAIGTIFPQEMYIPQQLPPEQYYLEEYGTPGSIYYALGFHNLYTSWWYIGLIVMLTLSLIVVSIDRGVPLYKALKNQPVRRTERFMKGQRLFGQGEGTDAQIDEMEVSLKKKRYSVKRDGDALLAEKHRFGRWGPYVNHVGLVIFFLGAMLRVFPAFHTDTLEWVREGDTVSLEATDGEYYLRNDQFILEMYDPENNEEDAKFAAAIEKAGAVPKNYETELTLFKKTGTNEDGSPQLEQVDVGSTKVNHPFKFEKYEVYQEQYSSRPEFLSMSFMLADKQTGDEYGPFKVDLENPEKSYDLDGVTVTLKDLYPDFEVKDGQPNTKSPRALNPAFFFNIESSEGETESSLVGIRLNVADEENRYDVQFAGTEMASTSGLRVKSDSTYPILIVGATIFMIGIVMGMYWPHRRVWIRRHEDEVLVAGFTNKNPSSLRREVSPLLEQSGLPMWEDQARFTSKPENESTDERGES
;
A
#
# COMPACT_ATOMS: atom_id res chain seq x y z
N MET A 1 -12.88 -9.89 30.14
CA MET A 1 -13.80 -8.77 29.78
C MET A 1 -14.23 -8.12 31.10
N LEU A 2 -13.55 -7.05 31.51
CA LEU A 2 -13.80 -6.43 32.82
C LEU A 2 -15.05 -5.56 32.73
N ASP A 3 -16.13 -6.02 33.37
CA ASP A 3 -17.32 -5.26 33.65
C ASP A 3 -16.97 -4.02 34.50
N MET A 4 -16.77 -2.89 33.84
CA MET A 4 -16.79 -1.61 34.53
C MET A 4 -18.25 -1.20 34.70
N LYS A 5 -18.91 -1.68 35.74
CA LYS A 5 -20.15 -1.06 36.23
C LYS A 5 -19.80 0.35 36.73
N TYR A 6 -20.08 1.33 35.88
CA TYR A 6 -20.07 2.74 36.31
C TYR A 6 -21.24 2.96 37.25
N GLU A 7 -20.97 3.32 38.48
CA GLU A 7 -21.98 3.84 39.46
C GLU A 7 -22.57 5.21 39.02
N GLY A 8 -22.97 5.34 37.81
CA GLY A 8 -23.57 6.54 37.24
C GLY A 8 -24.56 6.22 36.12
N ALA A 9 -24.74 4.95 35.82
CA ALA A 9 -25.63 4.53 34.72
C ALA A 9 -27.12 4.52 35.09
N ASP A 10 -27.45 4.54 36.38
CA ASP A 10 -28.84 4.39 36.85
C ASP A 10 -29.66 5.70 36.91
N LEU A 11 -29.07 6.85 36.59
CA LEU A 11 -29.78 8.13 36.52
C LEU A 11 -30.22 8.52 35.10
N ARG A 12 -30.13 7.66 34.12
CA ARG A 12 -30.81 7.90 32.83
C ARG A 12 -32.30 7.63 33.00
N SER A 13 -33.05 8.72 33.21
CA SER A 13 -34.49 8.77 33.31
C SER A 13 -35.20 7.90 32.28
N LYS A 14 -36.25 7.25 32.73
CA LYS A 14 -37.24 6.46 32.00
C LYS A 14 -37.54 7.02 30.60
N ARG A 15 -37.26 6.19 29.57
CA ARG A 15 -37.98 6.08 28.29
C ARG A 15 -38.43 7.37 27.62
N ARG A 16 -37.47 8.20 27.14
CA ARG A 16 -37.74 9.00 25.95
C ARG A 16 -37.59 8.08 24.73
N PRO A 17 -38.49 8.14 23.72
CA PRO A 17 -38.29 7.43 22.47
C PRO A 17 -36.94 7.90 21.89
N LYS A 18 -36.06 6.92 21.58
CA LYS A 18 -34.74 7.22 21.03
C LYS A 18 -34.91 7.94 19.69
N SER A 19 -34.38 9.14 19.58
CA SER A 19 -34.36 9.88 18.33
C SER A 19 -33.54 9.12 17.26
N VAL A 20 -33.68 9.48 15.99
CA VAL A 20 -32.87 8.91 14.91
C VAL A 20 -31.39 9.15 15.20
N ILE A 21 -31.04 10.34 15.70
CA ILE A 21 -29.65 10.70 16.08
C ILE A 21 -29.14 9.76 17.17
N ASP A 22 -29.96 9.45 18.20
CA ASP A 22 -29.55 8.51 19.26
C ASP A 22 -29.33 7.09 18.72
N ARG A 23 -30.06 6.65 17.68
CA ARG A 23 -29.89 5.34 17.06
C ARG A 23 -28.58 5.29 16.27
N VAL A 24 -28.29 6.32 15.46
CA VAL A 24 -27.05 6.45 14.69
C VAL A 24 -25.85 6.53 15.64
N TRP A 25 -25.94 7.36 16.69
CA TRP A 25 -24.88 7.46 17.69
C TRP A 25 -24.60 6.12 18.37
N ASN A 26 -25.65 5.44 18.86
CA ASN A 26 -25.51 4.14 19.53
C ASN A 26 -24.97 3.04 18.58
N PHE A 27 -25.29 3.11 17.28
CA PHE A 27 -24.72 2.22 16.28
C PHE A 27 -23.20 2.38 16.19
N PHE A 28 -22.72 3.60 15.97
CA PHE A 28 -21.28 3.88 15.87
C PHE A 28 -20.53 3.78 17.21
N ALA A 29 -21.19 4.00 18.34
CA ALA A 29 -20.63 3.81 19.69
C ALA A 29 -20.46 2.34 20.07
N SER A 30 -21.01 1.40 19.28
CA SER A 30 -20.99 -0.03 19.56
C SER A 30 -19.63 -0.65 19.16
N VAL A 31 -18.94 -1.26 20.14
CA VAL A 31 -17.70 -2.02 19.88
C VAL A 31 -17.94 -3.19 18.93
N LYS A 32 -19.13 -3.81 18.98
CA LYS A 32 -19.46 -4.92 18.06
C LYS A 32 -19.49 -4.44 16.62
N VAL A 33 -20.09 -3.27 16.35
CA VAL A 33 -20.10 -2.68 15.01
C VAL A 33 -18.68 -2.39 14.53
N GLY A 34 -17.86 -1.74 15.38
CA GLY A 34 -16.47 -1.49 15.05
C GLY A 34 -15.68 -2.77 14.69
N LEU A 35 -15.86 -3.85 15.46
CA LEU A 35 -15.23 -5.14 15.18
C LEU A 35 -15.71 -5.77 13.87
N TRP A 36 -17.01 -5.68 13.54
CA TRP A 36 -17.53 -6.16 12.27
C TRP A 36 -16.99 -5.35 11.08
N LEU A 37 -16.89 -4.02 11.22
CA LEU A 37 -16.30 -3.16 10.17
C LEU A 37 -14.84 -3.54 9.91
N ILE A 38 -14.05 -3.75 10.97
CA ILE A 38 -12.66 -4.22 10.84
C ILE A 38 -12.60 -5.58 10.15
N ALA A 39 -13.45 -6.53 10.55
CA ALA A 39 -13.49 -7.85 9.94
C ALA A 39 -13.83 -7.79 8.45
N LEU A 40 -14.81 -6.97 8.05
CA LEU A 40 -15.18 -6.77 6.64
C LEU A 40 -14.04 -6.14 5.82
N ILE A 41 -13.35 -5.15 6.39
CA ILE A 41 -12.19 -4.52 5.74
C ILE A 41 -11.06 -5.55 5.54
N ILE A 42 -10.75 -6.36 6.56
CA ILE A 42 -9.71 -7.40 6.47
C ILE A 42 -10.07 -8.44 5.41
N VAL A 43 -11.31 -8.94 5.43
CA VAL A 43 -11.78 -9.92 4.44
C VAL A 43 -11.76 -9.33 3.03
N GLY A 44 -12.26 -8.10 2.85
CA GLY A 44 -12.19 -7.39 1.57
C GLY A 44 -10.76 -7.23 1.07
N SER A 45 -9.84 -6.81 1.94
CA SER A 45 -8.42 -6.68 1.61
C SER A 45 -7.78 -8.02 1.22
N ALA A 46 -8.10 -9.10 1.95
CA ALA A 46 -7.59 -10.44 1.64
C ALA A 46 -8.08 -10.91 0.26
N ILE A 47 -9.37 -10.72 -0.06
CA ILE A 47 -9.91 -11.06 -1.39
C ILE A 47 -9.25 -10.18 -2.47
N GLY A 48 -9.08 -8.88 -2.21
CA GLY A 48 -8.44 -7.95 -3.15
C GLY A 48 -6.96 -8.25 -3.47
N THR A 49 -6.31 -9.16 -2.71
CA THR A 49 -4.94 -9.61 -2.98
C THR A 49 -4.85 -10.99 -3.64
N ILE A 50 -5.99 -11.64 -3.94
CA ILE A 50 -6.00 -12.96 -4.60
C ILE A 50 -5.53 -12.85 -6.05
N PHE A 51 -6.03 -11.86 -6.78
CA PHE A 51 -5.60 -11.54 -8.13
C PHE A 51 -4.89 -10.18 -8.15
N PRO A 52 -4.04 -9.91 -9.16
CA PRO A 52 -3.38 -8.62 -9.28
C PRO A 52 -4.39 -7.48 -9.36
N GLN A 53 -4.05 -6.32 -8.83
CA GLN A 53 -4.85 -5.11 -9.00
C GLN A 53 -4.69 -4.59 -10.44
N GLU A 54 -5.68 -3.86 -10.94
CA GLU A 54 -5.76 -3.36 -12.32
C GLU A 54 -4.48 -2.64 -12.78
N MET A 55 -3.85 -1.89 -11.90
CA MET A 55 -2.61 -1.17 -12.20
C MET A 55 -1.40 -2.08 -12.50
N TYR A 56 -1.49 -3.38 -12.19
CA TYR A 56 -0.41 -4.36 -12.41
C TYR A 56 -0.69 -5.35 -13.54
N ILE A 57 -1.85 -5.27 -14.18
CA ILE A 57 -2.17 -6.15 -15.31
C ILE A 57 -1.62 -5.57 -16.62
N PRO A 58 -1.31 -6.42 -17.63
CA PRO A 58 -0.90 -5.96 -18.95
C PRO A 58 -2.01 -5.11 -19.61
N GLN A 59 -1.65 -3.93 -20.13
CA GLN A 59 -2.61 -3.00 -20.76
C GLN A 59 -3.07 -3.40 -22.18
N GLN A 60 -2.72 -4.58 -22.65
CA GLN A 60 -3.03 -5.07 -23.99
C GLN A 60 -4.51 -5.43 -24.18
N LEU A 61 -5.21 -5.72 -23.08
CA LEU A 61 -6.62 -6.07 -23.06
C LEU A 61 -7.38 -5.16 -22.08
N PRO A 62 -8.68 -4.88 -22.36
CA PRO A 62 -9.53 -4.25 -21.36
C PRO A 62 -9.51 -5.07 -20.06
N PRO A 63 -9.47 -4.44 -18.85
CA PRO A 63 -9.39 -5.16 -17.59
C PRO A 63 -10.44 -6.25 -17.41
N GLU A 64 -11.69 -6.00 -17.81
CA GLU A 64 -12.78 -6.98 -17.76
C GLU A 64 -12.45 -8.24 -18.53
N GLN A 65 -11.93 -8.08 -19.75
CA GLN A 65 -11.57 -9.19 -20.64
C GLN A 65 -10.35 -9.94 -20.10
N TYR A 66 -9.34 -9.23 -19.61
CA TYR A 66 -8.15 -9.83 -18.98
C TYR A 66 -8.52 -10.75 -17.82
N TYR A 67 -9.34 -10.29 -16.85
CA TYR A 67 -9.73 -11.12 -15.71
C TYR A 67 -10.59 -12.32 -16.13
N LEU A 68 -11.41 -12.18 -17.18
CA LEU A 68 -12.19 -13.29 -17.70
C LEU A 68 -11.32 -14.32 -18.41
N GLU A 69 -10.37 -13.89 -19.25
CA GLU A 69 -9.51 -14.80 -20.03
C GLU A 69 -8.49 -15.52 -19.15
N GLU A 70 -7.88 -14.80 -18.19
CA GLU A 70 -6.81 -15.36 -17.35
C GLU A 70 -7.37 -16.22 -16.20
N TYR A 71 -8.47 -15.79 -15.57
CA TYR A 71 -9.00 -16.42 -14.35
C TYR A 71 -10.41 -17.00 -14.50
N GLY A 72 -11.02 -16.90 -15.68
CA GLY A 72 -12.35 -17.42 -15.95
C GLY A 72 -13.46 -16.77 -15.13
N THR A 73 -14.50 -17.54 -14.79
CA THR A 73 -15.65 -17.03 -13.99
C THR A 73 -15.26 -16.39 -12.66
N PRO A 74 -14.31 -16.92 -11.84
CA PRO A 74 -13.84 -16.24 -10.64
C PRO A 74 -13.26 -14.86 -10.91
N GLY A 75 -12.50 -14.69 -12.01
CA GLY A 75 -11.96 -13.39 -12.42
C GLY A 75 -13.05 -12.39 -12.80
N SER A 76 -14.07 -12.83 -13.52
CA SER A 76 -15.22 -12.00 -13.90
C SER A 76 -16.01 -11.53 -12.65
N ILE A 77 -16.23 -12.42 -11.67
CA ILE A 77 -16.89 -12.05 -10.39
C ILE A 77 -16.02 -11.04 -9.61
N TYR A 78 -14.70 -11.29 -9.53
CA TYR A 78 -13.75 -10.40 -8.88
C TYR A 78 -13.79 -8.98 -9.48
N TYR A 79 -13.80 -8.89 -10.81
CA TYR A 79 -13.94 -7.63 -11.54
C TYR A 79 -15.29 -6.95 -11.26
N ALA A 80 -16.41 -7.66 -11.42
CA ALA A 80 -17.75 -7.12 -11.24
C ALA A 80 -18.01 -6.58 -9.82
N LEU A 81 -17.37 -7.16 -8.79
CA LEU A 81 -17.46 -6.69 -7.40
C LEU A 81 -16.48 -5.55 -7.07
N GLY A 82 -15.65 -5.10 -8.02
CA GLY A 82 -14.72 -4.00 -7.85
C GLY A 82 -13.49 -4.34 -7.03
N PHE A 83 -13.13 -5.62 -6.88
CA PHE A 83 -11.91 -6.03 -6.19
C PHE A 83 -10.64 -5.73 -6.98
N HIS A 84 -10.74 -5.64 -8.32
CA HIS A 84 -9.64 -5.28 -9.22
C HIS A 84 -9.07 -3.88 -8.92
N ASN A 85 -9.90 -2.98 -8.41
CA ASN A 85 -9.52 -1.64 -8.00
C ASN A 85 -10.05 -1.35 -6.58
N LEU A 86 -9.69 -2.24 -5.64
CA LEU A 86 -10.26 -2.30 -4.29
C LEU A 86 -10.16 -0.97 -3.55
N TYR A 87 -8.98 -0.36 -3.54
CA TYR A 87 -8.67 0.79 -2.69
C TYR A 87 -9.37 2.09 -3.12
N THR A 88 -9.89 2.14 -4.35
CA THR A 88 -10.70 3.24 -4.88
C THR A 88 -12.19 2.89 -4.98
N SER A 89 -12.56 1.62 -4.72
CA SER A 89 -13.94 1.18 -4.79
C SER A 89 -14.82 1.90 -3.75
N TRP A 90 -16.00 2.35 -4.17
CA TRP A 90 -16.92 3.14 -3.32
C TRP A 90 -17.33 2.43 -2.03
N TRP A 91 -17.53 1.11 -2.08
CA TRP A 91 -17.96 0.33 -0.92
C TRP A 91 -16.83 0.12 0.10
N TYR A 92 -15.59 -0.06 -0.36
CA TYR A 92 -14.43 -0.21 0.52
C TYR A 92 -14.09 1.12 1.21
N ILE A 93 -14.12 2.22 0.45
CA ILE A 93 -14.00 3.57 1.01
C ILE A 93 -15.12 3.83 2.02
N GLY A 94 -16.36 3.42 1.69
CA GLY A 94 -17.49 3.51 2.61
C GLY A 94 -17.27 2.77 3.93
N LEU A 95 -16.66 1.58 3.91
CA LEU A 95 -16.28 0.85 5.12
C LEU A 95 -15.24 1.60 5.96
N ILE A 96 -14.22 2.20 5.31
CA ILE A 96 -13.20 3.01 5.99
C ILE A 96 -13.82 4.27 6.63
N VAL A 97 -14.73 4.94 5.91
CA VAL A 97 -15.47 6.11 6.44
C VAL A 97 -16.30 5.71 7.66
N MET A 98 -17.06 4.61 7.58
CA MET A 98 -17.85 4.12 8.71
C MET A 98 -16.97 3.73 9.91
N LEU A 99 -15.82 3.10 9.69
CA LEU A 99 -14.86 2.78 10.74
C LEU A 99 -14.29 4.05 11.38
N THR A 100 -13.93 5.04 10.57
CA THR A 100 -13.42 6.34 11.05
C THR A 100 -14.47 7.05 11.92
N LEU A 101 -15.71 7.09 11.47
CA LEU A 101 -16.82 7.64 12.27
C LEU A 101 -17.03 6.86 13.58
N SER A 102 -16.95 5.53 13.54
CA SER A 102 -17.04 4.69 14.74
C SER A 102 -15.92 5.01 15.75
N LEU A 103 -14.68 5.17 15.29
CA LEU A 103 -13.55 5.56 16.16
C LEU A 103 -13.76 6.92 16.81
N ILE A 104 -14.27 7.91 16.07
CA ILE A 104 -14.58 9.24 16.60
C ILE A 104 -15.67 9.15 17.67
N VAL A 105 -16.81 8.52 17.33
CA VAL A 105 -17.97 8.42 18.22
C VAL A 105 -17.63 7.65 19.51
N VAL A 106 -16.95 6.49 19.41
CA VAL A 106 -16.51 5.70 20.57
C VAL A 106 -15.52 6.50 21.42
N SER A 107 -14.64 7.27 20.80
CA SER A 107 -13.66 8.08 21.54
C SER A 107 -14.33 9.18 22.35
N ILE A 108 -15.34 9.83 21.80
CA ILE A 108 -16.13 10.84 22.52
C ILE A 108 -16.98 10.18 23.61
N ASP A 109 -17.74 9.13 23.27
CA ASP A 109 -18.67 8.44 24.17
C ASP A 109 -17.99 7.89 25.43
N ARG A 110 -16.77 7.42 25.32
CA ARG A 110 -15.98 6.85 26.43
C ARG A 110 -14.92 7.79 26.99
N GLY A 111 -14.35 8.66 26.17
CA GLY A 111 -13.31 9.60 26.59
C GLY A 111 -13.82 10.67 27.52
N VAL A 112 -15.02 11.21 27.28
CA VAL A 112 -15.61 12.24 28.18
C VAL A 112 -15.89 11.70 29.59
N PRO A 113 -16.52 10.53 29.78
CA PRO A 113 -16.65 9.92 31.11
C PRO A 113 -15.28 9.62 31.76
N LEU A 114 -14.32 9.12 30.99
CA LEU A 114 -12.96 8.86 31.51
C LEU A 114 -12.30 10.15 32.00
N TYR A 115 -12.40 11.26 31.23
CA TYR A 115 -11.88 12.55 31.63
C TYR A 115 -12.46 12.99 32.99
N LYS A 116 -13.80 12.94 33.13
CA LYS A 116 -14.49 13.28 34.39
C LYS A 116 -14.07 12.39 35.54
N ALA A 117 -13.97 11.08 35.31
CA ALA A 117 -13.53 10.11 36.31
C ALA A 117 -12.08 10.32 36.75
N LEU A 118 -11.19 10.68 35.84
CA LEU A 118 -9.80 10.98 36.17
C LEU A 118 -9.63 12.34 36.85
N LYS A 119 -10.43 13.35 36.49
CA LYS A 119 -10.36 14.69 37.09
C LYS A 119 -10.79 14.66 38.57
N ASN A 120 -11.87 13.95 38.87
CA ASN A 120 -12.49 13.91 40.20
C ASN A 120 -12.19 12.58 40.89
N GLN A 121 -10.96 12.40 41.37
CA GLN A 121 -10.55 11.22 42.15
C GLN A 121 -10.71 11.52 43.63
N PRO A 122 -11.73 10.92 44.32
CA PRO A 122 -11.88 11.08 45.77
C PRO A 122 -10.71 10.40 46.49
N VAL A 123 -10.07 11.13 47.42
CA VAL A 123 -9.01 10.66 48.28
C VAL A 123 -9.57 9.70 49.30
N ARG A 124 -10.63 10.16 50.02
CA ARG A 124 -11.32 9.36 51.02
C ARG A 124 -12.27 8.40 50.34
N ARG A 125 -12.05 7.10 50.56
CA ARG A 125 -12.91 6.02 50.04
C ARG A 125 -13.60 5.28 51.19
N THR A 126 -14.79 4.73 50.90
CA THR A 126 -15.48 3.90 51.88
C THR A 126 -14.77 2.59 52.11
N GLU A 127 -14.88 2.01 53.29
CA GLU A 127 -14.32 0.70 53.63
C GLU A 127 -14.78 -0.37 52.63
N ARG A 128 -16.09 -0.41 52.31
CA ARG A 128 -16.64 -1.33 51.30
C ARG A 128 -15.94 -1.21 49.91
N PHE A 129 -15.61 0.01 49.50
CA PHE A 129 -14.88 0.23 48.24
C PHE A 129 -13.46 -0.33 48.34
N MET A 130 -12.76 -0.09 49.49
CA MET A 130 -11.38 -0.54 49.69
C MET A 130 -11.31 -2.06 49.76
N LYS A 131 -12.21 -2.70 50.53
CA LYS A 131 -12.35 -4.17 50.63
C LYS A 131 -12.69 -4.83 49.29
N GLY A 132 -13.33 -4.12 48.39
CA GLY A 132 -13.64 -4.60 47.05
C GLY A 132 -12.48 -4.49 46.04
N GLN A 133 -11.29 -3.94 46.44
CA GLN A 133 -10.15 -3.89 45.56
C GLN A 133 -9.41 -5.23 45.56
N ARG A 134 -8.81 -5.57 44.39
CA ARG A 134 -8.08 -6.84 44.24
C ARG A 134 -6.91 -6.97 45.23
N LEU A 135 -6.20 -5.87 45.46
CA LEU A 135 -5.14 -5.81 46.47
C LEU A 135 -5.70 -5.08 47.68
N PHE A 136 -5.81 -5.77 48.82
CA PHE A 136 -6.38 -5.21 50.03
C PHE A 136 -5.65 -5.76 51.28
N GLY A 137 -5.44 -4.89 52.26
CA GLY A 137 -4.88 -5.22 53.58
C GLY A 137 -5.53 -4.37 54.67
N GLN A 138 -5.69 -4.93 55.83
CA GLN A 138 -6.26 -4.29 57.05
C GLN A 138 -5.48 -4.77 58.26
N GLY A 139 -5.19 -3.87 59.18
CA GLY A 139 -4.53 -4.18 60.44
C GLY A 139 -4.19 -2.93 61.21
N GLU A 140 -3.50 -3.09 62.34
CA GLU A 140 -3.06 -1.99 63.20
C GLU A 140 -2.09 -1.05 62.46
N GLY A 141 -2.14 0.25 62.75
CA GLY A 141 -1.23 1.22 62.20
C GLY A 141 -1.42 2.62 62.74
N THR A 142 -0.36 3.43 62.62
CA THR A 142 -0.28 4.79 63.17
C THR A 142 -0.18 5.84 62.07
N ASP A 143 -0.51 7.10 62.36
CA ASP A 143 -0.38 8.21 61.44
C ASP A 143 1.10 8.41 61.00
N ALA A 144 2.07 8.17 61.93
CA ALA A 144 3.49 8.25 61.60
C ALA A 144 3.92 7.25 60.52
N GLN A 145 3.36 6.04 60.54
CA GLN A 145 3.60 5.03 59.51
C GLN A 145 2.97 5.43 58.16
N ILE A 146 1.82 6.08 58.18
CA ILE A 146 1.18 6.63 56.95
C ILE A 146 2.05 7.77 56.39
N ASP A 147 2.62 8.63 57.25
CA ASP A 147 3.53 9.71 56.81
C ASP A 147 4.83 9.17 56.20
N GLU A 148 5.40 8.12 56.76
CA GLU A 148 6.58 7.44 56.19
C GLU A 148 6.26 6.82 54.83
N MET A 149 5.10 6.17 54.72
CA MET A 149 4.63 5.59 53.45
C MET A 149 4.38 6.67 52.40
N GLU A 150 3.86 7.85 52.79
CA GLU A 150 3.68 8.98 51.88
C GLU A 150 5.02 9.42 51.28
N VAL A 151 6.07 9.56 52.11
CA VAL A 151 7.41 9.91 51.66
C VAL A 151 7.97 8.86 50.72
N SER A 152 7.79 7.58 51.04
CA SER A 152 8.26 6.44 50.24
C SER A 152 7.58 6.36 48.88
N LEU A 153 6.26 6.60 48.79
CA LEU A 153 5.51 6.67 47.57
C LEU A 153 5.92 7.87 46.67
N LYS A 154 6.17 9.05 47.29
CA LYS A 154 6.71 10.22 46.57
C LYS A 154 8.08 9.93 45.96
N LYS A 155 8.99 9.26 46.70
CA LYS A 155 10.30 8.82 46.19
C LYS A 155 10.17 7.88 44.97
N LYS A 156 9.12 7.05 44.92
CA LYS A 156 8.77 6.18 43.78
C LYS A 156 8.00 6.91 42.67
N ARG A 157 7.95 8.25 42.69
CA ARG A 157 7.27 9.12 41.72
C ARG A 157 5.75 8.92 41.65
N TYR A 158 5.10 8.59 42.77
CA TYR A 158 3.65 8.70 42.88
C TYR A 158 3.26 10.16 43.18
N SER A 159 2.20 10.63 42.54
CA SER A 159 1.50 11.86 42.93
C SER A 159 0.61 11.55 44.10
N VAL A 160 0.90 12.12 45.26
CA VAL A 160 0.18 11.85 46.50
C VAL A 160 -0.73 13.00 46.85
N LYS A 161 -2.00 12.68 47.18
CA LYS A 161 -2.99 13.59 47.74
C LYS A 161 -3.44 13.08 49.09
N ARG A 162 -3.62 13.99 50.05
CA ARG A 162 -4.08 13.68 51.41
C ARG A 162 -5.35 14.46 51.75
N ASP A 163 -6.23 13.83 52.45
CA ASP A 163 -7.48 14.39 53.00
C ASP A 163 -7.71 13.83 54.40
N GLY A 164 -7.18 14.56 55.40
CA GLY A 164 -7.18 14.13 56.79
C GLY A 164 -6.45 12.79 56.99
N ASP A 165 -7.24 11.78 57.41
CA ASP A 165 -6.83 10.39 57.68
C ASP A 165 -6.68 9.51 56.41
N ALA A 166 -6.98 10.06 55.24
CA ALA A 166 -6.96 9.34 53.99
C ALA A 166 -5.87 9.87 53.03
N LEU A 167 -5.23 8.95 52.30
CA LEU A 167 -4.20 9.21 51.33
C LEU A 167 -4.53 8.47 50.02
N LEU A 168 -4.36 9.16 48.87
CA LEU A 168 -4.39 8.58 47.54
C LEU A 168 -3.06 8.85 46.82
N ALA A 169 -2.36 7.80 46.44
CA ALA A 169 -1.18 7.87 45.60
C ALA A 169 -1.48 7.34 44.18
N GLU A 170 -1.19 8.13 43.19
CA GLU A 170 -1.43 7.81 41.77
C GLU A 170 -0.17 7.88 40.94
N LYS A 171 0.01 6.93 40.01
CA LYS A 171 1.16 6.91 39.07
C LYS A 171 0.67 6.54 37.67
N HIS A 172 1.27 7.14 36.64
CA HIS A 172 1.01 6.88 35.24
C HIS A 172 -0.47 7.09 34.81
N ARG A 173 -1.13 8.09 35.37
CA ARG A 173 -2.52 8.44 35.04
C ARG A 173 -2.73 8.69 33.55
N PHE A 174 -1.73 9.25 32.85
CA PHE A 174 -1.78 9.52 31.42
C PHE A 174 -1.90 8.24 30.57
N GLY A 175 -1.40 7.10 31.03
CA GLY A 175 -1.52 5.82 30.32
C GLY A 175 -2.96 5.38 30.03
N ARG A 176 -3.94 5.94 30.76
CA ARG A 176 -5.39 5.73 30.49
C ARG A 176 -5.85 6.37 29.20
N TRP A 177 -5.10 7.34 28.67
CA TRP A 177 -5.39 8.01 27.40
C TRP A 177 -4.83 7.26 26.20
N GLY A 178 -3.96 6.27 26.41
CA GLY A 178 -3.33 5.50 25.33
C GLY A 178 -4.31 5.05 24.23
N PRO A 179 -5.45 4.38 24.54
CA PRO A 179 -6.43 3.98 23.53
C PRO A 179 -7.03 5.14 22.73
N TYR A 180 -7.18 6.32 23.32
CA TYR A 180 -7.74 7.50 22.65
C TYR A 180 -6.72 8.18 21.77
N VAL A 181 -5.46 8.26 22.20
CA VAL A 181 -4.32 8.72 21.37
C VAL A 181 -4.17 7.80 20.16
N ASN A 182 -4.27 6.49 20.38
CA ASN A 182 -4.27 5.49 19.30
C ASN A 182 -5.42 5.74 18.30
N HIS A 183 -6.66 5.95 18.77
CA HIS A 183 -7.79 6.25 17.89
C HIS A 183 -7.60 7.56 17.11
N VAL A 184 -7.06 8.61 17.74
CA VAL A 184 -6.75 9.88 17.05
C VAL A 184 -5.73 9.64 15.93
N GLY A 185 -4.67 8.87 16.21
CA GLY A 185 -3.69 8.48 15.19
C GLY A 185 -4.33 7.73 14.01
N LEU A 186 -5.20 6.76 14.30
CA LEU A 186 -5.95 6.02 13.25
C LEU A 186 -6.88 6.93 12.43
N VAL A 187 -7.59 7.85 13.07
CA VAL A 187 -8.47 8.80 12.37
C VAL A 187 -7.65 9.67 11.41
N ILE A 188 -6.51 10.20 11.85
CA ILE A 188 -5.62 10.99 10.99
C ILE A 188 -5.09 10.13 9.83
N PHE A 189 -4.69 8.91 10.12
CA PHE A 189 -4.20 7.96 9.12
C PHE A 189 -5.27 7.65 8.06
N PHE A 190 -6.50 7.32 8.48
CA PHE A 190 -7.58 7.03 7.54
C PHE A 190 -8.01 8.26 6.73
N LEU A 191 -8.00 9.46 7.33
CA LEU A 191 -8.23 10.70 6.58
C LEU A 191 -7.16 10.89 5.50
N GLY A 192 -5.88 10.67 5.83
CA GLY A 192 -4.79 10.69 4.85
C GLY A 192 -4.99 9.65 3.73
N ALA A 193 -5.39 8.43 4.09
CA ALA A 193 -5.67 7.38 3.11
C ALA A 193 -6.87 7.71 2.20
N MET A 194 -7.93 8.31 2.74
CA MET A 194 -9.10 8.74 1.95
C MET A 194 -8.77 9.91 1.00
N LEU A 195 -7.83 10.78 1.35
CA LEU A 195 -7.39 11.86 0.47
C LEU A 195 -6.73 11.35 -0.82
N ARG A 196 -6.19 10.12 -0.83
CA ARG A 196 -5.61 9.49 -2.03
C ARG A 196 -6.60 9.23 -3.16
N VAL A 197 -7.90 9.24 -2.87
CA VAL A 197 -8.94 9.11 -3.90
C VAL A 197 -8.99 10.35 -4.81
N PHE A 198 -8.50 11.49 -4.32
CA PHE A 198 -8.54 12.73 -5.05
C PHE A 198 -7.22 12.97 -5.82
N PRO A 199 -7.25 13.15 -7.15
CA PRO A 199 -6.05 13.38 -7.96
C PRO A 199 -5.19 14.57 -7.50
N ALA A 200 -5.81 15.58 -6.87
CA ALA A 200 -5.10 16.73 -6.31
C ALA A 200 -4.07 16.36 -5.22
N PHE A 201 -4.29 15.24 -4.51
CA PHE A 201 -3.43 14.77 -3.42
C PHE A 201 -2.60 13.55 -3.77
N HIS A 202 -3.07 12.72 -4.68
CA HIS A 202 -2.39 11.49 -5.07
C HIS A 202 -2.68 11.17 -6.52
N THR A 203 -1.63 10.92 -7.27
CA THR A 203 -1.67 10.46 -8.65
C THR A 203 -0.67 9.33 -8.81
N ASP A 204 -1.04 8.30 -9.56
CA ASP A 204 -0.22 7.12 -9.83
C ASP A 204 -0.64 6.55 -11.19
N THR A 205 0.08 6.92 -12.27
CA THR A 205 -0.19 6.51 -13.64
C THR A 205 1.00 5.76 -14.21
N LEU A 206 0.75 4.85 -15.14
CA LEU A 206 1.78 4.12 -15.88
C LEU A 206 1.72 4.54 -17.34
N GLU A 207 2.77 5.22 -17.79
CA GLU A 207 2.91 5.70 -19.16
C GLU A 207 3.88 4.78 -19.92
N TRP A 208 3.44 4.30 -21.08
CA TRP A 208 4.30 3.55 -21.99
C TRP A 208 4.86 4.50 -23.04
N VAL A 209 6.18 4.70 -22.99
CA VAL A 209 6.87 5.66 -23.85
C VAL A 209 7.92 4.95 -24.69
N ARG A 210 7.69 4.89 -26.01
CA ARG A 210 8.64 4.34 -26.95
C ARG A 210 9.84 5.31 -27.10
N GLU A 211 11.02 4.77 -27.28
CA GLU A 211 12.23 5.54 -27.55
C GLU A 211 12.05 6.48 -28.76
N GLY A 212 12.35 7.75 -28.58
CA GLY A 212 12.11 8.83 -29.53
C GLY A 212 10.73 9.53 -29.39
N ASP A 213 9.74 8.88 -28.76
CA ASP A 213 8.38 9.44 -28.65
C ASP A 213 8.26 10.43 -27.47
N THR A 214 7.36 11.40 -27.66
CA THR A 214 6.95 12.36 -26.63
C THR A 214 5.48 12.15 -26.30
N VAL A 215 5.19 11.85 -25.02
CA VAL A 215 3.83 11.60 -24.56
C VAL A 215 3.40 12.65 -23.54
N SER A 216 2.10 12.95 -23.50
CA SER A 216 1.50 13.75 -22.44
C SER A 216 1.45 12.96 -21.14
N LEU A 217 1.84 13.56 -20.01
CA LEU A 217 1.73 12.93 -18.71
C LEU A 217 0.31 13.12 -18.16
N GLU A 218 -0.48 12.03 -18.11
CA GLU A 218 -1.85 12.05 -17.60
C GLU A 218 -1.89 12.58 -16.15
N ALA A 219 -0.90 12.21 -15.35
CA ALA A 219 -0.73 12.67 -13.96
C ALA A 219 -0.73 14.19 -13.80
N THR A 220 -0.48 14.95 -14.86
CA THR A 220 -0.34 16.42 -14.86
C THR A 220 -1.46 17.15 -15.60
N ASP A 221 -2.56 16.46 -15.90
CA ASP A 221 -3.66 16.99 -16.73
C ASP A 221 -3.17 17.57 -18.09
N GLY A 222 -2.08 17.01 -18.64
CA GLY A 222 -1.48 17.43 -19.90
C GLY A 222 -0.68 18.73 -19.83
N GLU A 223 -0.29 19.19 -18.63
CA GLU A 223 0.61 20.33 -18.46
C GLU A 223 2.07 19.98 -18.84
N TYR A 224 2.49 18.75 -18.56
CA TYR A 224 3.83 18.25 -18.85
C TYR A 224 3.82 17.10 -19.86
N TYR A 225 4.89 17.02 -20.64
CA TYR A 225 5.16 15.98 -21.63
C TYR A 225 6.52 15.39 -21.36
N LEU A 226 6.69 14.10 -21.59
CA LEU A 226 7.91 13.37 -21.36
C LEU A 226 8.34 12.67 -22.65
N ARG A 227 9.60 12.85 -23.04
CA ARG A 227 10.22 12.11 -24.13
C ARG A 227 11.17 11.07 -23.57
N ASN A 228 11.10 9.86 -24.10
CA ASN A 228 12.10 8.84 -23.90
C ASN A 228 13.20 9.05 -24.95
N ASP A 229 14.34 9.58 -24.53
CA ASP A 229 15.46 9.86 -25.45
C ASP A 229 16.23 8.60 -25.79
N GLN A 230 16.45 7.72 -24.80
CA GLN A 230 17.14 6.45 -24.97
C GLN A 230 16.78 5.49 -23.84
N PHE A 231 16.58 4.22 -24.18
CA PHE A 231 16.45 3.12 -23.22
C PHE A 231 17.74 2.30 -23.18
N ILE A 232 18.34 2.15 -22.00
CA ILE A 232 19.58 1.44 -21.75
C ILE A 232 19.28 0.19 -20.94
N LEU A 233 19.58 -0.98 -21.52
CA LEU A 233 19.45 -2.27 -20.86
C LEU A 233 20.83 -2.91 -20.66
N GLU A 234 21.24 -3.04 -19.40
CA GLU A 234 22.45 -3.77 -19.04
C GLU A 234 22.08 -5.15 -18.53
N MET A 235 22.73 -6.17 -19.06
CA MET A 235 22.58 -7.55 -18.64
C MET A 235 23.74 -7.96 -17.75
N TYR A 236 23.50 -8.88 -16.81
CA TYR A 236 24.61 -9.54 -16.11
C TYR A 236 25.45 -10.35 -17.10
N ASP A 237 26.76 -10.16 -17.04
CA ASP A 237 27.75 -10.87 -17.88
C ASP A 237 28.81 -11.54 -16.98
N PRO A 238 28.50 -12.74 -16.42
CA PRO A 238 29.41 -13.43 -15.52
C PRO A 238 30.68 -13.97 -16.20
N GLU A 239 30.72 -14.03 -17.53
CA GLU A 239 31.89 -14.52 -18.30
C GLU A 239 32.95 -13.42 -18.48
N ASN A 240 32.51 -12.17 -18.68
CA ASN A 240 33.41 -11.05 -19.00
C ASN A 240 33.53 -10.02 -17.88
N ASN A 241 32.75 -10.15 -16.81
CA ASN A 241 32.72 -9.21 -15.69
C ASN A 241 32.94 -9.93 -14.35
N GLU A 242 34.07 -9.65 -13.68
CA GLU A 242 34.42 -10.26 -12.39
C GLU A 242 33.40 -9.98 -11.28
N GLU A 243 32.76 -8.80 -11.30
CA GLU A 243 31.72 -8.46 -10.32
C GLU A 243 30.44 -9.29 -10.52
N ASP A 244 30.15 -9.68 -11.75
CA ASP A 244 28.98 -10.44 -12.12
C ASP A 244 29.20 -11.96 -11.94
N ALA A 245 30.46 -12.41 -11.91
CA ALA A 245 30.83 -13.82 -11.74
C ALA A 245 30.25 -14.48 -10.49
N LYS A 246 30.06 -13.71 -9.40
CA LYS A 246 29.42 -14.19 -8.16
C LYS A 246 27.95 -14.59 -8.33
N PHE A 247 27.28 -14.13 -9.39
CA PHE A 247 25.90 -14.45 -9.71
C PHE A 247 25.75 -15.54 -10.78
N ALA A 248 26.86 -16.08 -11.32
CA ALA A 248 26.86 -17.04 -12.45
C ALA A 248 25.88 -18.20 -12.25
N ALA A 249 25.87 -18.86 -11.09
CA ALA A 249 24.98 -19.98 -10.80
C ALA A 249 23.49 -19.61 -10.76
N ALA A 250 23.17 -18.38 -10.37
CA ALA A 250 21.79 -17.88 -10.37
C ALA A 250 21.34 -17.52 -11.79
N ILE A 251 22.24 -16.95 -12.59
CA ILE A 251 22.00 -16.55 -13.98
C ILE A 251 21.86 -17.78 -14.87
N GLU A 252 22.69 -18.80 -14.68
CA GLU A 252 22.58 -20.09 -15.39
C GLU A 252 21.20 -20.75 -15.22
N LYS A 253 20.64 -20.63 -14.03
CA LYS A 253 19.31 -21.17 -13.70
C LYS A 253 18.16 -20.29 -14.20
N ALA A 254 18.29 -18.98 -14.15
CA ALA A 254 17.25 -18.01 -14.49
C ALA A 254 17.23 -17.58 -15.96
N GLY A 255 18.33 -17.84 -16.71
CA GLY A 255 18.55 -17.30 -18.05
C GLY A 255 19.11 -15.88 -18.02
N ALA A 256 18.97 -15.15 -19.11
CA ALA A 256 19.42 -13.77 -19.22
C ALA A 256 18.67 -12.86 -18.22
N VAL A 257 19.39 -12.32 -17.25
CA VAL A 257 18.85 -11.47 -16.17
C VAL A 257 19.33 -10.04 -16.36
N PRO A 258 18.42 -9.05 -16.38
CA PRO A 258 18.81 -7.64 -16.41
C PRO A 258 19.55 -7.23 -15.12
N LYS A 259 20.68 -6.56 -15.29
CA LYS A 259 21.48 -5.95 -14.22
C LYS A 259 20.94 -4.55 -13.89
N ASN A 260 20.67 -3.78 -14.92
CA ASN A 260 20.10 -2.45 -14.83
C ASN A 260 19.25 -2.16 -16.07
N TYR A 261 18.22 -1.38 -15.91
CA TYR A 261 17.51 -0.74 -17.01
C TYR A 261 17.22 0.70 -16.63
N GLU A 262 17.54 1.59 -17.54
CA GLU A 262 17.53 3.03 -17.36
C GLU A 262 16.91 3.69 -18.59
N THR A 263 16.15 4.75 -18.39
CA THR A 263 15.62 5.57 -19.48
C THR A 263 16.15 6.99 -19.33
N GLU A 264 16.81 7.50 -20.36
CA GLU A 264 17.13 8.92 -20.49
C GLU A 264 15.88 9.68 -20.92
N LEU A 265 15.61 10.83 -20.29
CA LEU A 265 14.35 11.54 -20.38
C LEU A 265 14.58 13.04 -20.63
N THR A 266 13.77 13.60 -21.52
CA THR A 266 13.59 15.06 -21.61
C THR A 266 12.16 15.43 -21.21
N LEU A 267 12.05 16.34 -20.23
CA LEU A 267 10.78 16.90 -19.75
C LEU A 267 10.46 18.20 -20.47
N PHE A 268 9.22 18.31 -20.95
CA PHE A 268 8.71 19.51 -21.59
C PHE A 268 7.49 20.04 -20.81
N LYS A 269 7.35 21.35 -20.83
CA LYS A 269 6.12 22.02 -20.34
C LYS A 269 5.35 22.57 -21.53
N LYS A 270 4.03 22.38 -21.49
CA LYS A 270 3.12 22.97 -22.48
C LYS A 270 2.99 24.47 -22.24
N THR A 271 3.37 25.28 -23.23
CA THR A 271 3.28 26.75 -23.19
C THR A 271 2.14 27.30 -24.00
N GLY A 272 1.57 26.49 -24.89
CA GLY A 272 0.48 26.88 -25.76
C GLY A 272 -0.03 25.76 -26.64
N THR A 273 -0.78 26.14 -27.65
CA THR A 273 -1.27 25.21 -28.69
C THR A 273 -1.04 25.87 -30.05
N ASN A 274 -0.44 25.15 -30.96
CA ASN A 274 -0.19 25.60 -32.31
C ASN A 274 -1.49 25.72 -33.14
N GLU A 275 -1.45 26.34 -34.31
CA GLU A 275 -2.62 26.51 -35.19
C GLU A 275 -3.21 25.17 -35.66
N ASP A 276 -2.40 24.13 -35.74
CA ASP A 276 -2.79 22.75 -36.10
C ASP A 276 -3.38 21.95 -34.95
N GLY A 277 -3.47 22.54 -33.74
CA GLY A 277 -3.96 21.89 -32.54
C GLY A 277 -2.90 21.11 -31.74
N SER A 278 -1.66 21.02 -32.25
CA SER A 278 -0.56 20.36 -31.52
C SER A 278 -0.08 21.21 -30.33
N PRO A 279 0.46 20.58 -29.26
CA PRO A 279 0.97 21.32 -28.12
C PRO A 279 2.26 22.05 -28.48
N GLN A 280 2.37 23.30 -28.05
CA GLN A 280 3.62 24.04 -28.06
C GLN A 280 4.41 23.67 -26.79
N LEU A 281 5.59 23.04 -26.97
CA LEU A 281 6.37 22.48 -25.89
C LEU A 281 7.67 23.26 -25.68
N GLU A 282 7.99 23.57 -24.43
CA GLU A 282 9.26 24.13 -23.99
C GLU A 282 10.00 23.13 -23.14
N GLN A 283 11.26 22.82 -23.45
CA GLN A 283 12.09 21.94 -22.65
C GLN A 283 12.41 22.58 -21.30
N VAL A 284 12.11 21.87 -20.20
CA VAL A 284 12.33 22.38 -18.84
C VAL A 284 13.39 21.63 -18.07
N ASP A 285 13.58 20.32 -18.36
CA ASP A 285 14.58 19.52 -17.68
C ASP A 285 15.01 18.32 -18.52
N VAL A 286 16.20 17.76 -18.19
CA VAL A 286 16.75 16.55 -18.80
C VAL A 286 17.39 15.70 -17.70
N GLY A 287 17.16 14.41 -17.72
CA GLY A 287 17.73 13.49 -16.76
C GLY A 287 17.49 12.05 -17.10
N SER A 288 17.61 11.16 -16.13
CA SER A 288 17.33 9.74 -16.33
C SER A 288 16.55 9.15 -15.15
N THR A 289 15.86 8.06 -15.43
CA THR A 289 15.23 7.24 -14.40
C THR A 289 15.70 5.80 -14.51
N LYS A 290 16.02 5.19 -13.38
CA LYS A 290 16.41 3.78 -13.27
C LYS A 290 15.83 3.17 -12.00
N VAL A 291 16.00 1.86 -11.84
CA VAL A 291 15.48 1.14 -10.65
C VAL A 291 15.91 1.84 -9.35
N ASN A 292 14.95 2.19 -8.52
CA ASN A 292 15.12 2.90 -7.24
C ASN A 292 15.73 4.33 -7.31
N HIS A 293 15.88 4.90 -8.51
CA HIS A 293 16.36 6.27 -8.70
C HIS A 293 15.41 7.02 -9.64
N PRO A 294 14.30 7.55 -9.11
CA PRO A 294 13.32 8.25 -9.93
C PRO A 294 13.84 9.60 -10.45
N PHE A 295 13.43 9.96 -11.66
CA PHE A 295 13.52 11.32 -12.14
C PHE A 295 12.46 12.18 -11.42
N LYS A 296 12.83 13.36 -10.92
CA LYS A 296 11.95 14.20 -10.10
C LYS A 296 11.77 15.57 -10.70
N PHE A 297 10.52 16.03 -10.76
CA PHE A 297 10.19 17.40 -11.12
C PHE A 297 8.96 17.87 -10.31
N GLU A 298 9.01 19.09 -9.82
CA GLU A 298 7.98 19.65 -8.92
C GLU A 298 7.59 18.68 -7.79
N LYS A 299 6.33 18.19 -7.79
CA LYS A 299 5.81 17.22 -6.84
C LYS A 299 5.77 15.79 -7.39
N TYR A 300 6.22 15.58 -8.63
CA TYR A 300 6.13 14.31 -9.32
C TYR A 300 7.46 13.56 -9.30
N GLU A 301 7.36 12.24 -9.26
CA GLU A 301 8.46 11.30 -9.35
C GLU A 301 8.17 10.30 -10.47
N VAL A 302 9.08 10.15 -11.43
CA VAL A 302 8.99 9.22 -12.54
C VAL A 302 9.90 8.04 -12.27
N TYR A 303 9.33 6.86 -12.14
CA TYR A 303 10.04 5.61 -11.87
C TYR A 303 10.14 4.76 -13.12
N GLN A 304 11.29 4.17 -13.37
CA GLN A 304 11.44 3.07 -14.32
C GLN A 304 10.84 1.81 -13.69
N GLU A 305 9.67 1.37 -14.14
CA GLU A 305 8.97 0.23 -13.56
C GLU A 305 9.03 -1.01 -14.45
N GLN A 306 8.79 -0.82 -15.74
CA GLN A 306 8.73 -1.89 -16.73
C GLN A 306 9.45 -1.48 -18.02
N TYR A 307 9.67 -2.43 -18.91
CA TYR A 307 10.06 -2.20 -20.28
C TYR A 307 9.49 -3.31 -21.17
N SER A 308 9.29 -3.01 -22.44
CA SER A 308 8.85 -4.03 -23.39
C SER A 308 10.00 -4.98 -23.71
N SER A 309 9.82 -6.27 -23.46
CA SER A 309 10.77 -7.31 -23.83
C SER A 309 10.86 -7.53 -25.35
N ARG A 310 9.95 -6.95 -26.12
CA ARG A 310 9.91 -7.02 -27.57
C ARG A 310 10.00 -5.60 -28.11
N PRO A 311 11.19 -5.17 -28.57
CA PRO A 311 11.34 -3.87 -29.22
C PRO A 311 10.50 -3.84 -30.51
N GLU A 312 10.03 -2.65 -30.86
CA GLU A 312 9.29 -2.42 -32.11
C GLU A 312 10.27 -2.05 -33.21
N PHE A 313 10.01 -2.54 -34.41
CA PHE A 313 10.79 -2.17 -35.58
C PHE A 313 10.36 -0.76 -36.04
N LEU A 314 11.34 0.16 -36.14
CA LEU A 314 11.14 1.49 -36.70
C LEU A 314 11.30 1.47 -38.19
N SER A 315 12.30 0.77 -38.69
CA SER A 315 12.59 0.64 -40.10
C SER A 315 13.27 -0.68 -40.41
N MET A 316 13.14 -1.12 -41.66
CA MET A 316 13.89 -2.24 -42.21
C MET A 316 14.52 -1.83 -43.51
N SER A 317 15.80 -2.23 -43.69
CA SER A 317 16.57 -1.99 -44.89
C SER A 317 16.70 -3.27 -45.68
N PHE A 318 16.65 -3.16 -46.99
CA PHE A 318 16.73 -4.28 -47.91
C PHE A 318 17.72 -4.00 -49.02
N MET A 319 18.34 -5.06 -49.56
CA MET A 319 19.12 -5.09 -50.80
C MET A 319 18.35 -5.90 -51.82
N LEU A 320 18.44 -5.52 -53.08
CA LEU A 320 17.91 -6.29 -54.17
C LEU A 320 19.09 -6.93 -54.93
N ALA A 321 19.11 -8.25 -55.01
CA ALA A 321 20.12 -8.99 -55.74
C ALA A 321 19.58 -9.56 -57.02
N ASP A 322 20.24 -9.28 -58.18
CA ASP A 322 19.92 -9.88 -59.48
C ASP A 322 20.58 -11.26 -59.57
N LYS A 323 19.77 -12.31 -59.62
CA LYS A 323 20.21 -13.71 -59.69
C LYS A 323 20.90 -14.05 -61.01
N GLN A 324 20.72 -13.26 -62.07
CA GLN A 324 21.28 -13.51 -63.40
C GLN A 324 22.66 -12.85 -63.54
N THR A 325 22.78 -11.60 -63.10
CA THR A 325 24.04 -10.83 -63.25
C THR A 325 24.91 -10.87 -62.02
N GLY A 326 24.35 -11.10 -60.85
CA GLY A 326 25.02 -11.02 -59.57
C GLY A 326 25.18 -9.58 -59.04
N ASP A 327 24.51 -8.61 -59.69
CA ASP A 327 24.54 -7.21 -59.26
C ASP A 327 23.63 -6.99 -58.04
N GLU A 328 24.05 -6.07 -57.16
CA GLU A 328 23.28 -5.67 -56.00
C GLU A 328 22.83 -4.22 -56.13
N TYR A 329 21.52 -3.98 -55.84
CA TYR A 329 20.90 -2.66 -55.88
C TYR A 329 20.42 -2.24 -54.47
N GLY A 330 20.64 -0.98 -54.10
CA GLY A 330 20.29 -0.45 -52.79
C GLY A 330 21.50 -0.14 -51.90
N PRO A 331 21.39 -0.16 -50.55
CA PRO A 331 20.18 -0.52 -49.77
C PRO A 331 19.06 0.51 -49.86
N PHE A 332 17.81 0.04 -49.77
CA PHE A 332 16.65 0.91 -49.60
C PHE A 332 16.04 0.66 -48.21
N LYS A 333 15.58 1.74 -47.56
CA LYS A 333 15.06 1.74 -46.21
C LYS A 333 13.57 1.97 -46.24
N VAL A 334 12.80 1.04 -45.64
CA VAL A 334 11.35 1.17 -45.44
C VAL A 334 11.11 1.61 -44.01
N ASP A 335 10.60 2.82 -43.84
CA ASP A 335 10.07 3.32 -42.56
C ASP A 335 8.71 2.69 -42.31
N LEU A 336 8.50 2.10 -41.10
CA LEU A 336 7.27 1.39 -40.80
C LEU A 336 6.12 2.32 -40.36
N GLU A 337 6.43 3.55 -39.94
CA GLU A 337 5.40 4.55 -39.60
C GLU A 337 4.93 5.33 -40.84
N ASN A 338 5.89 5.68 -41.71
CA ASN A 338 5.64 6.49 -42.88
C ASN A 338 6.31 5.86 -44.13
N PRO A 339 5.88 4.67 -44.58
CA PRO A 339 6.54 3.98 -45.67
C PRO A 339 6.37 4.73 -46.99
N GLU A 340 7.48 4.93 -47.67
CA GLU A 340 7.44 5.38 -49.08
C GLU A 340 6.82 4.29 -49.94
N LYS A 341 6.04 4.71 -50.92
CA LYS A 341 5.35 3.75 -51.80
C LYS A 341 6.26 3.14 -52.87
N SER A 342 7.38 3.80 -53.22
CA SER A 342 8.24 3.37 -54.29
C SER A 342 9.68 3.81 -54.06
N TYR A 343 10.61 2.93 -54.34
CA TYR A 343 12.05 3.10 -54.23
C TYR A 343 12.70 2.87 -55.61
N ASP A 344 13.41 3.87 -56.14
CA ASP A 344 14.13 3.77 -57.41
C ASP A 344 15.60 3.39 -57.13
N LEU A 345 16.03 2.28 -57.71
CA LEU A 345 17.32 1.65 -57.48
C LEU A 345 18.07 1.49 -58.82
N ASP A 346 18.63 2.57 -59.33
CA ASP A 346 19.42 2.58 -60.58
C ASP A 346 18.77 1.87 -61.75
N GLY A 347 17.46 2.16 -62.00
CA GLY A 347 16.68 1.63 -63.09
C GLY A 347 15.84 0.39 -62.77
N VAL A 348 15.86 -0.04 -61.51
CA VAL A 348 14.88 -1.02 -61.00
C VAL A 348 14.00 -0.32 -59.95
N THR A 349 12.68 -0.41 -60.11
CA THR A 349 11.75 0.23 -59.22
C THR A 349 11.12 -0.80 -58.29
N VAL A 350 11.26 -0.62 -56.99
CA VAL A 350 10.63 -1.44 -55.95
C VAL A 350 9.42 -0.69 -55.40
N THR A 351 8.21 -1.24 -55.57
CA THR A 351 6.95 -0.65 -55.09
C THR A 351 6.43 -1.46 -53.90
N LEU A 352 6.23 -0.80 -52.75
CA LEU A 352 5.56 -1.40 -51.62
C LEU A 352 4.03 -1.46 -51.87
N LYS A 353 3.51 -2.66 -51.99
CA LYS A 353 2.08 -2.91 -52.19
C LYS A 353 1.32 -2.97 -50.89
N ASP A 354 1.82 -3.79 -49.93
CA ASP A 354 1.20 -3.99 -48.65
C ASP A 354 2.29 -4.09 -47.57
N LEU A 355 1.97 -3.59 -46.37
CA LEU A 355 2.77 -3.70 -45.14
C LEU A 355 1.91 -4.36 -44.07
N TYR A 356 2.43 -5.41 -43.47
CA TYR A 356 1.85 -6.13 -42.35
C TYR A 356 2.73 -5.93 -41.10
N PRO A 357 2.41 -4.98 -40.19
CA PRO A 357 3.28 -4.66 -39.05
C PRO A 357 3.53 -5.84 -38.09
N ASP A 358 2.52 -6.67 -37.86
CA ASP A 358 2.61 -7.87 -37.02
C ASP A 358 2.04 -9.07 -37.79
N PHE A 359 2.83 -9.54 -38.75
CA PHE A 359 2.41 -10.52 -39.77
C PHE A 359 1.94 -11.84 -39.15
N GLU A 360 0.81 -12.31 -39.66
CA GLU A 360 0.32 -13.67 -39.49
C GLU A 360 -0.33 -14.18 -40.79
N VAL A 361 -0.51 -15.49 -40.89
CA VAL A 361 -1.34 -16.10 -41.94
C VAL A 361 -2.67 -16.46 -41.30
N LYS A 362 -3.78 -15.84 -41.80
CA LYS A 362 -5.14 -16.13 -41.37
C LYS A 362 -5.96 -16.60 -42.55
N ASP A 363 -6.59 -17.77 -42.42
CA ASP A 363 -7.36 -18.41 -43.48
C ASP A 363 -6.61 -18.56 -44.82
N GLY A 364 -5.28 -18.76 -44.72
CA GLY A 364 -4.39 -18.90 -45.89
C GLY A 364 -4.03 -17.58 -46.57
N GLN A 365 -4.40 -16.43 -45.99
CA GLN A 365 -4.07 -15.10 -46.51
C GLN A 365 -3.16 -14.33 -45.55
N PRO A 366 -2.25 -13.47 -46.06
CA PRO A 366 -1.50 -12.53 -45.25
C PRO A 366 -2.42 -11.61 -44.45
N ASN A 367 -2.14 -11.43 -43.17
CA ASN A 367 -2.90 -10.60 -42.25
C ASN A 367 -1.95 -9.98 -41.19
N THR A 368 -2.43 -9.02 -40.41
CA THR A 368 -1.72 -8.47 -39.28
C THR A 368 -2.48 -8.65 -37.96
N LYS A 369 -1.82 -9.09 -36.89
CA LYS A 369 -2.40 -9.29 -35.56
C LYS A 369 -2.67 -7.96 -34.84
N SER A 370 -1.75 -7.02 -35.00
CA SER A 370 -1.77 -5.73 -34.33
C SER A 370 -1.17 -4.63 -35.20
N PRO A 371 -1.46 -3.35 -34.92
CA PRO A 371 -0.83 -2.23 -35.62
C PRO A 371 0.64 -2.01 -35.21
N ARG A 372 1.13 -2.71 -34.19
CA ARG A 372 2.50 -2.58 -33.70
C ARG A 372 3.48 -3.36 -34.58
N ALA A 373 4.62 -2.74 -34.89
CA ALA A 373 5.65 -3.35 -35.74
C ALA A 373 6.49 -4.40 -34.96
N LEU A 374 5.86 -5.55 -34.62
CA LEU A 374 6.50 -6.62 -33.84
C LEU A 374 7.04 -7.77 -34.68
N ASN A 375 6.46 -7.99 -35.86
CA ASN A 375 6.85 -9.03 -36.82
C ASN A 375 6.53 -8.57 -38.25
N PRO A 376 7.18 -7.50 -38.74
CA PRO A 376 6.80 -6.88 -40.00
C PRO A 376 7.08 -7.78 -41.21
N ALA A 377 6.14 -7.75 -42.18
CA ALA A 377 6.30 -8.33 -43.49
C ALA A 377 5.83 -7.35 -44.56
N PHE A 378 6.50 -7.38 -45.69
CA PHE A 378 6.37 -6.43 -46.78
C PHE A 378 6.06 -7.17 -48.07
N PHE A 379 5.04 -6.74 -48.77
CA PHE A 379 4.72 -7.24 -50.10
C PHE A 379 5.22 -6.22 -51.13
N PHE A 380 6.28 -6.59 -51.85
CA PHE A 380 6.92 -5.77 -52.85
C PHE A 380 6.54 -6.21 -54.25
N ASN A 381 6.37 -5.24 -55.17
CA ASN A 381 6.46 -5.43 -56.61
C ASN A 381 7.74 -4.79 -57.11
N ILE A 382 8.49 -5.53 -57.91
CA ILE A 382 9.76 -5.14 -58.48
C ILE A 382 9.61 -5.03 -59.99
N GLU A 383 9.84 -3.85 -60.55
CA GLU A 383 9.74 -3.58 -61.98
C GLU A 383 11.15 -3.31 -62.52
N SER A 384 11.57 -4.16 -63.44
CA SER A 384 12.85 -3.99 -64.13
C SER A 384 12.81 -2.89 -65.20
N SER A 385 13.95 -2.39 -65.64
CA SER A 385 14.08 -1.45 -66.74
C SER A 385 13.52 -1.99 -68.06
N GLU A 386 13.32 -3.29 -68.18
CA GLU A 386 12.73 -3.99 -69.32
C GLU A 386 11.19 -4.11 -69.26
N GLY A 387 10.59 -3.64 -68.14
CA GLY A 387 9.13 -3.62 -67.95
C GLY A 387 8.57 -4.93 -67.37
N GLU A 388 9.41 -5.86 -66.96
CA GLU A 388 8.97 -7.07 -66.26
C GLU A 388 8.67 -6.77 -64.82
N THR A 389 7.51 -7.30 -64.29
CA THR A 389 7.08 -7.09 -62.92
C THR A 389 7.07 -8.40 -62.14
N GLU A 390 7.78 -8.44 -61.04
CA GLU A 390 7.90 -9.58 -60.13
C GLU A 390 7.32 -9.20 -58.76
N SER A 391 6.90 -10.21 -57.98
CA SER A 391 6.35 -9.98 -56.62
C SER A 391 7.07 -10.81 -55.60
N SER A 392 7.31 -10.23 -54.41
CA SER A 392 7.96 -10.91 -53.29
C SER A 392 7.29 -10.50 -51.98
N LEU A 393 7.06 -11.48 -51.10
CA LEU A 393 6.65 -11.26 -49.69
C LEU A 393 7.85 -11.53 -48.80
N VAL A 394 8.34 -10.48 -48.15
CA VAL A 394 9.56 -10.52 -47.36
C VAL A 394 9.29 -10.09 -45.93
N GLY A 395 9.76 -10.84 -44.95
CA GLY A 395 9.63 -10.55 -43.52
C GLY A 395 10.74 -11.15 -42.70
N ILE A 396 10.63 -11.11 -41.38
CA ILE A 396 11.62 -11.72 -40.51
C ILE A 396 11.60 -13.25 -40.71
N ARG A 397 12.69 -13.80 -41.25
CA ARG A 397 12.82 -15.23 -41.61
C ARG A 397 11.75 -15.71 -42.61
N LEU A 398 11.18 -14.80 -43.35
CA LEU A 398 10.21 -15.07 -44.40
C LEU A 398 10.69 -14.43 -45.70
N ASN A 399 10.86 -15.23 -46.74
CA ASN A 399 11.07 -14.76 -48.09
C ASN A 399 10.28 -15.71 -49.03
N VAL A 400 9.16 -15.23 -49.51
CA VAL A 400 8.27 -15.97 -50.42
C VAL A 400 8.24 -15.22 -51.76
N ALA A 401 8.95 -15.76 -52.73
CA ALA A 401 8.98 -15.26 -54.07
C ALA A 401 8.83 -16.44 -55.06
N ASP A 402 8.42 -16.17 -56.29
CA ASP A 402 8.41 -17.19 -57.33
C ASP A 402 9.87 -17.63 -57.64
N GLU A 403 10.09 -18.93 -57.85
CA GLU A 403 11.41 -19.45 -58.18
C GLU A 403 11.97 -18.86 -59.48
N GLU A 404 11.07 -18.45 -60.42
CA GLU A 404 11.43 -17.83 -61.68
C GLU A 404 11.79 -16.34 -61.56
N ASN A 405 11.57 -15.71 -60.39
CA ASN A 405 11.91 -14.30 -60.18
C ASN A 405 13.39 -14.07 -60.39
N ARG A 406 13.74 -13.04 -61.16
CA ARG A 406 15.10 -12.59 -61.41
C ARG A 406 15.71 -11.96 -60.16
N TYR A 407 14.89 -11.18 -59.43
CA TYR A 407 15.38 -10.44 -58.26
C TYR A 407 15.06 -11.16 -56.94
N ASP A 408 16.03 -11.12 -56.01
CA ASP A 408 15.94 -11.61 -54.65
C ASP A 408 16.04 -10.43 -53.67
N VAL A 409 15.02 -10.25 -52.83
CA VAL A 409 15.01 -9.20 -51.81
C VAL A 409 15.68 -9.72 -50.53
N GLN A 410 16.81 -9.18 -50.21
CA GLN A 410 17.62 -9.59 -49.05
C GLN A 410 17.53 -8.57 -47.92
N PHE A 411 17.48 -9.05 -46.70
CA PHE A 411 17.54 -8.20 -45.52
C PHE A 411 18.91 -7.58 -45.34
N ALA A 412 18.98 -6.25 -45.19
CA ALA A 412 20.24 -5.50 -45.08
C ALA A 412 20.45 -4.85 -43.69
N GLY A 413 19.37 -4.69 -42.91
CA GLY A 413 19.47 -4.10 -41.58
C GLY A 413 18.13 -3.66 -41.02
N THR A 414 18.12 -3.29 -39.75
CA THR A 414 16.92 -2.80 -39.07
C THR A 414 17.25 -1.81 -37.98
N GLU A 415 16.33 -0.89 -37.72
CA GLU A 415 16.32 -0.05 -36.55
C GLU A 415 15.13 -0.45 -35.68
N MET A 416 15.37 -0.53 -34.39
CA MET A 416 14.36 -0.92 -33.40
C MET A 416 14.34 0.09 -32.26
N ALA A 417 13.18 0.30 -31.68
CA ALA A 417 13.00 1.10 -30.48
C ALA A 417 12.49 0.25 -29.33
N SER A 418 13.01 0.50 -28.17
CA SER A 418 12.51 -0.05 -26.92
C SER A 418 11.39 0.83 -26.38
N THR A 419 10.49 0.22 -25.61
CA THR A 419 9.40 0.95 -24.94
C THR A 419 9.57 0.81 -23.44
N SER A 420 9.65 1.94 -22.74
CA SER A 420 9.73 2.01 -21.29
C SER A 420 8.36 2.18 -20.68
N GLY A 421 8.08 1.41 -19.62
CA GLY A 421 6.92 1.61 -18.74
C GLY A 421 7.35 2.50 -17.57
N LEU A 422 6.94 3.76 -17.63
CA LEU A 422 7.32 4.81 -16.70
C LEU A 422 6.14 5.10 -15.77
N ARG A 423 6.33 4.89 -14.46
CA ARG A 423 5.31 5.18 -13.47
C ARG A 423 5.48 6.60 -12.93
N VAL A 424 4.50 7.45 -13.16
CA VAL A 424 4.46 8.83 -12.68
C VAL A 424 3.64 8.91 -11.41
N LYS A 425 4.29 9.31 -10.30
CA LYS A 425 3.67 9.39 -8.97
C LYS A 425 3.75 10.78 -8.39
N SER A 426 2.68 11.15 -7.68
CA SER A 426 2.66 12.27 -6.76
C SER A 426 1.83 11.90 -5.54
N ASP A 427 2.35 12.07 -4.32
CA ASP A 427 1.63 11.74 -3.10
C ASP A 427 1.87 12.78 -1.99
N SER A 428 0.98 13.75 -1.91
CA SER A 428 0.99 14.77 -0.85
C SER A 428 0.41 14.26 0.48
N THR A 429 -0.10 13.02 0.53
CA THR A 429 -0.69 12.46 1.75
C THR A 429 0.32 11.80 2.68
N TYR A 430 1.53 11.50 2.21
CA TYR A 430 2.59 10.86 3.00
C TYR A 430 2.82 11.49 4.38
N PRO A 431 2.97 12.82 4.51
CA PRO A 431 3.17 13.43 5.82
C PRO A 431 2.00 13.17 6.78
N ILE A 432 0.77 13.19 6.27
CA ILE A 432 -0.45 12.93 7.06
C ILE A 432 -0.46 11.48 7.55
N LEU A 433 -0.14 10.52 6.67
CA LEU A 433 -0.05 9.10 6.99
C LEU A 433 1.02 8.82 8.04
N ILE A 434 2.21 9.42 7.89
CA ILE A 434 3.33 9.26 8.84
C ILE A 434 2.96 9.84 10.21
N VAL A 435 2.36 11.04 10.26
CA VAL A 435 1.91 11.66 11.52
C VAL A 435 0.84 10.79 12.18
N GLY A 436 -0.16 10.32 11.42
CA GLY A 436 -1.20 9.43 11.92
C GLY A 436 -0.64 8.13 12.50
N ALA A 437 0.25 7.46 11.76
CA ALA A 437 0.93 6.23 12.19
C ALA A 437 1.80 6.46 13.44
N THR A 438 2.52 7.57 13.51
CA THR A 438 3.36 7.92 14.66
C THR A 438 2.51 8.12 15.92
N ILE A 439 1.42 8.89 15.84
CA ILE A 439 0.51 9.11 16.96
C ILE A 439 -0.15 7.78 17.39
N PHE A 440 -0.54 6.95 16.43
CA PHE A 440 -1.08 5.60 16.68
C PHE A 440 -0.09 4.75 17.49
N MET A 441 1.16 4.70 17.09
CA MET A 441 2.21 3.94 17.81
C MET A 441 2.46 4.49 19.20
N ILE A 442 2.50 5.82 19.37
CA ILE A 442 2.62 6.45 20.69
C ILE A 442 1.46 6.01 21.59
N GLY A 443 0.22 5.99 21.05
CA GLY A 443 -0.96 5.54 21.79
C GLY A 443 -0.86 4.09 22.27
N ILE A 444 -0.35 3.18 21.43
CA ILE A 444 -0.10 1.78 21.80
C ILE A 444 0.92 1.70 22.95
N VAL A 445 2.07 2.35 22.78
CA VAL A 445 3.15 2.35 23.79
C VAL A 445 2.65 2.92 25.10
N MET A 446 1.91 4.05 25.09
CA MET A 446 1.27 4.62 26.29
C MET A 446 0.35 3.62 26.99
N GLY A 447 -0.50 2.95 26.23
CA GLY A 447 -1.46 1.98 26.78
C GLY A 447 -0.80 0.70 27.31
N MET A 448 0.32 0.27 26.73
CA MET A 448 1.03 -0.97 27.12
C MET A 448 1.96 -0.79 28.31
N TYR A 449 2.80 0.23 28.28
CA TYR A 449 3.93 0.33 29.22
C TYR A 449 3.65 1.18 30.46
N TRP A 450 2.63 2.04 30.45
CA TRP A 450 2.30 2.91 31.58
C TRP A 450 0.94 2.60 32.20
N PRO A 451 0.79 1.47 32.91
CA PRO A 451 -0.47 1.15 33.59
C PRO A 451 -0.73 2.17 34.70
N HIS A 452 -1.97 2.68 34.77
CA HIS A 452 -2.39 3.57 35.83
C HIS A 452 -2.47 2.80 37.16
N ARG A 453 -1.67 3.21 38.13
CA ARG A 453 -1.57 2.62 39.48
C ARG A 453 -2.15 3.57 40.50
N ARG A 454 -2.92 3.02 41.45
CA ARG A 454 -3.52 3.76 42.53
C ARG A 454 -3.34 2.97 43.81
N VAL A 455 -2.98 3.67 44.88
CA VAL A 455 -2.87 3.14 46.24
C VAL A 455 -3.66 4.06 47.15
N TRP A 456 -4.63 3.52 47.85
CA TRP A 456 -5.37 4.21 48.91
C TRP A 456 -4.94 3.68 50.24
N ILE A 457 -4.69 4.59 51.20
CA ILE A 457 -4.42 4.29 52.60
C ILE A 457 -5.41 5.14 53.42
N ARG A 458 -6.09 4.55 54.38
CA ARG A 458 -7.02 5.25 55.23
C ARG A 458 -6.99 4.67 56.61
N ARG A 459 -6.90 5.54 57.63
CA ARG A 459 -7.14 5.16 59.01
C ARG A 459 -8.65 5.05 59.28
N HIS A 460 -9.07 3.99 59.91
CA HIS A 460 -10.45 3.73 60.31
C HIS A 460 -10.45 3.17 61.72
N GLU A 461 -10.88 4.03 62.68
CA GLU A 461 -10.75 3.74 64.11
C GLU A 461 -9.30 3.45 64.53
N ASP A 462 -8.99 2.27 65.04
CA ASP A 462 -7.66 1.84 65.47
C ASP A 462 -6.90 1.06 64.36
N GLU A 463 -7.51 0.89 63.17
CA GLU A 463 -6.94 0.13 62.08
C GLU A 463 -6.62 1.02 60.88
N VAL A 464 -5.66 0.57 60.07
CA VAL A 464 -5.31 1.15 58.79
C VAL A 464 -5.73 0.20 57.67
N LEU A 465 -6.49 0.73 56.71
CA LEU A 465 -6.91 0.06 55.49
C LEU A 465 -5.97 0.46 54.37
N VAL A 466 -5.43 -0.51 53.62
CA VAL A 466 -4.59 -0.30 52.45
C VAL A 466 -5.22 -1.01 51.26
N ALA A 467 -5.41 -0.29 50.14
CA ALA A 467 -5.99 -0.85 48.95
C ALA A 467 -5.21 -0.45 47.70
N GLY A 468 -5.06 -1.36 46.76
CA GLY A 468 -4.32 -1.15 45.51
C GLY A 468 -5.16 -1.50 44.28
N PHE A 469 -5.07 -0.62 43.27
CA PHE A 469 -5.69 -0.83 41.99
C PHE A 469 -4.74 -0.51 40.83
N THR A 470 -4.79 -1.33 39.82
CA THR A 470 -4.16 -1.05 38.52
C THR A 470 -5.03 -1.60 37.40
N ASN A 471 -5.05 -0.91 36.27
CA ASN A 471 -5.79 -1.37 35.10
C ASN A 471 -5.11 -2.53 34.36
N LYS A 472 -3.82 -2.78 34.64
CA LYS A 472 -3.04 -3.89 34.06
C LYS A 472 -2.04 -4.39 35.10
N ASN A 473 -1.73 -5.69 35.06
CA ASN A 473 -0.69 -6.36 35.82
C ASN A 473 -0.67 -6.03 37.33
N PRO A 474 -1.64 -6.52 38.13
CA PRO A 474 -1.68 -6.33 39.57
C PRO A 474 -0.43 -6.85 40.31
N SER A 475 0.18 -7.93 39.79
CA SER A 475 1.41 -8.49 40.36
C SER A 475 2.59 -7.50 40.31
N SER A 476 2.64 -6.63 39.29
CA SER A 476 3.64 -5.58 39.17
C SER A 476 3.46 -4.48 40.23
N LEU A 477 2.20 -4.06 40.48
CA LEU A 477 1.89 -3.11 41.55
C LEU A 477 2.22 -3.70 42.91
N ARG A 478 1.89 -4.97 43.14
CA ARG A 478 2.20 -5.67 44.38
C ARG A 478 3.71 -5.69 44.63
N ARG A 479 4.52 -6.08 43.64
CA ARG A 479 6.01 -6.10 43.76
C ARG A 479 6.62 -4.73 44.02
N GLU A 480 6.02 -3.66 43.47
CA GLU A 480 6.54 -2.29 43.67
C GLU A 480 6.23 -1.74 45.06
N VAL A 481 5.02 -2.03 45.60
CA VAL A 481 4.53 -1.36 46.81
C VAL A 481 4.62 -2.22 48.07
N SER A 482 4.58 -3.57 47.99
CA SER A 482 4.70 -4.43 49.16
C SER A 482 5.96 -4.16 50.01
N PRO A 483 7.16 -3.96 49.42
CA PRO A 483 8.34 -3.61 50.21
C PRO A 483 8.21 -2.26 50.96
N LEU A 484 7.43 -1.33 50.38
CA LEU A 484 7.22 -0.02 51.05
C LEU A 484 6.25 -0.15 52.24
N LEU A 485 5.21 -1.01 52.11
CA LEU A 485 4.28 -1.31 53.20
C LEU A 485 5.02 -1.99 54.37
N GLU A 486 5.88 -2.98 54.06
CA GLU A 486 6.68 -3.69 55.03
C GLU A 486 7.65 -2.74 55.76
N GLN A 487 8.36 -1.88 55.01
CA GLN A 487 9.28 -0.89 55.59
C GLN A 487 8.57 0.11 56.51
N SER A 488 7.37 0.55 56.17
CA SER A 488 6.58 1.49 56.94
C SER A 488 5.79 0.81 58.09
N GLY A 489 5.84 -0.52 58.22
CA GLY A 489 5.09 -1.28 59.21
C GLY A 489 3.57 -1.24 59.04
N LEU A 490 3.12 -0.94 57.85
CA LEU A 490 1.68 -0.93 57.49
C LEU A 490 1.19 -2.34 57.12
N PRO A 491 -0.13 -2.59 57.22
CA PRO A 491 -0.73 -3.88 56.85
C PRO A 491 -0.36 -4.29 55.42
N MET A 492 0.09 -5.52 55.27
CA MET A 492 0.40 -6.11 53.97
C MET A 492 -0.90 -6.46 53.23
N TRP A 493 -0.94 -6.21 51.94
CA TRP A 493 -2.09 -6.57 51.14
C TRP A 493 -2.02 -7.98 50.57
N GLU A 494 -3.17 -8.59 50.45
CA GLU A 494 -3.37 -9.88 49.83
C GLU A 494 -4.02 -9.72 48.46
N ASP A 495 -3.73 -10.63 47.52
CA ASP A 495 -4.39 -10.70 46.22
C ASP A 495 -5.65 -11.54 46.34
N GLN A 496 -6.80 -10.89 46.51
CA GLN A 496 -8.09 -11.55 46.73
C GLN A 496 -8.55 -12.47 45.57
N ALA A 497 -8.00 -12.27 44.35
CA ALA A 497 -8.28 -13.15 43.24
C ALA A 497 -7.69 -14.56 43.39
N ARG A 498 -6.72 -14.74 44.28
CA ARG A 498 -6.14 -16.07 44.57
C ARG A 498 -7.08 -16.92 45.44
N PHE A 499 -7.99 -16.32 46.14
CA PHE A 499 -8.95 -17.01 47.01
C PHE A 499 -10.23 -17.41 46.30
N THR A 500 -10.58 -16.76 45.17
CA THR A 500 -11.73 -17.08 44.36
C THR A 500 -11.50 -18.18 43.31
N SER A 501 -10.26 -18.62 43.15
CA SER A 501 -9.85 -19.66 42.19
C SER A 501 -9.45 -20.98 42.87
N LYS A 502 -10.09 -21.38 43.98
CA LYS A 502 -9.95 -22.75 44.49
C LYS A 502 -10.87 -23.65 43.64
N PRO A 503 -10.34 -24.65 42.93
CA PRO A 503 -11.22 -25.63 42.26
C PRO A 503 -11.92 -26.45 43.35
N GLU A 504 -13.23 -26.47 43.31
CA GLU A 504 -14.03 -27.61 43.81
C GLU A 504 -13.70 -28.82 42.92
N ASN A 505 -12.69 -29.59 43.30
CA ASN A 505 -12.48 -30.96 42.84
C ASN A 505 -11.55 -31.67 43.82
N GLU A 506 -12.08 -32.00 45.00
CA GLU A 506 -11.73 -33.16 45.80
C GLU A 506 -13.04 -33.68 46.39
N SER A 507 -13.88 -34.32 45.59
CA SER A 507 -14.88 -35.24 46.07
C SER A 507 -14.43 -36.63 45.64
N THR A 508 -13.69 -37.27 46.52
CA THR A 508 -13.80 -38.68 46.93
C THR A 508 -14.47 -39.59 45.89
N ASP A 509 -13.66 -40.32 45.20
CA ASP A 509 -14.02 -41.63 44.63
C ASP A 509 -13.57 -42.72 45.64
N GLU A 510 -14.42 -42.99 46.62
CA GLU A 510 -14.44 -44.17 47.44
C GLU A 510 -15.80 -44.83 47.32
N ARG A 511 -15.91 -45.71 46.40
CA ARG A 511 -16.77 -46.93 46.41
C ARG A 511 -16.23 -47.78 45.28
N GLY A 512 -15.48 -48.85 45.55
CA GLY A 512 -15.84 -49.99 46.44
C GLY A 512 -16.36 -51.09 45.57
N GLU A 513 -15.48 -52.04 45.35
CA GLU A 513 -15.78 -53.35 44.77
C GLU A 513 -17.07 -53.96 45.33
N SER A 514 -17.88 -54.50 44.46
CA SER A 514 -18.50 -55.82 44.56
C SER A 514 -19.22 -56.17 43.23
#